data_a86a52651ae4fbab648df1f10d66b39c
#
_entry.id   a86a52651ae4fbab648df1f10d66b39c
#
_cell.length_a   1.000
_cell.length_b   1.000
_cell.length_c   1.000
_cell.angle_alpha   90.00
_cell.angle_beta   90.00
_cell.angle_gamma   90.00
#
_symmetry.space_group_name_H-M   'P 1'
#
loop_
_entity.id
_entity.type
_entity.pdbx_description
1 polymer ?
#
loop_
_entity_poly.entity_id
_entity_poly.type
_entity_poly.pdbx_seq_one_letter_code
_entity_poly.pdbx_strand_id
1 'polypeptide(L)'
;MNNYFSNKKTIAILVVPGLAIMLFAIAIPLLISLALSLTRWTGFGPMHFIGFNNYVRLASDLLFWRSLLNVFLLIIVTIGLQNVFAFFIASLVKKLSENISQILRTIFFIPATLSLVVVTRLWVNLYHPSYGMLNRIIQAFGAANFELAWLGNPNTAIWAVIWIMIWQGFGWALLFLYGGLMTVPKELEEAALVDGANKLQMQRYIVLPSMMPVIQSVVIIGVISSFKQMEMVFLSTEGGPGGTTQFLANYLYLRAFKFGEYGYGNAISVLVVLLAVLVTFLIQRIFKKSQEHF
;
A
#
# COMPACT_ATOMS: atom_id res chain seq x y z
N MET A 1 -36.96 21.26 -2.38
CA MET A 1 -35.58 21.18 -1.85
C MET A 1 -34.46 21.53 -2.85
N ASN A 2 -34.74 21.90 -4.10
CA ASN A 2 -33.74 22.06 -5.18
C ASN A 2 -33.05 23.43 -5.30
N ASN A 3 -33.41 24.46 -4.50
CA ASN A 3 -32.88 25.80 -4.70
C ASN A 3 -31.63 26.16 -3.88
N TYR A 4 -31.24 25.35 -2.89
CA TYR A 4 -30.06 25.65 -2.06
C TYR A 4 -28.76 25.30 -2.77
N PHE A 5 -28.74 24.26 -3.63
CA PHE A 5 -27.55 23.83 -4.38
C PHE A 5 -27.34 24.58 -5.70
N SER A 6 -28.28 25.42 -6.12
CA SER A 6 -28.13 26.29 -7.30
C SER A 6 -27.54 27.68 -6.99
N ASN A 7 -27.46 28.06 -5.71
CA ASN A 7 -26.93 29.36 -5.31
C ASN A 7 -25.38 29.30 -5.24
N LYS A 8 -24.73 29.99 -6.18
CA LYS A 8 -23.24 30.07 -6.28
C LYS A 8 -22.61 30.54 -4.96
N LYS A 9 -23.26 31.42 -4.18
CA LYS A 9 -22.74 31.84 -2.87
C LYS A 9 -22.76 30.72 -1.84
N THR A 10 -23.83 29.93 -1.79
CA THR A 10 -23.93 28.76 -0.89
C THR A 10 -22.89 27.71 -1.25
N ILE A 11 -22.70 27.40 -2.55
CA ILE A 11 -21.67 26.51 -3.02
C ILE A 11 -20.28 27.03 -2.64
N ALA A 12 -20.01 28.33 -2.84
CA ALA A 12 -18.72 28.91 -2.50
C ALA A 12 -18.44 28.82 -0.98
N ILE A 13 -19.41 29.14 -0.12
CA ILE A 13 -19.26 29.07 1.35
C ILE A 13 -18.95 27.64 1.80
N LEU A 14 -19.54 26.63 1.18
CA LEU A 14 -19.33 25.22 1.54
C LEU A 14 -18.02 24.64 0.98
N VAL A 15 -17.63 25.04 -0.24
CA VAL A 15 -16.51 24.44 -0.96
C VAL A 15 -15.18 25.17 -0.72
N VAL A 16 -15.21 26.52 -0.64
CA VAL A 16 -13.97 27.33 -0.52
C VAL A 16 -13.15 27.00 0.73
N PRO A 17 -13.73 26.83 1.94
CA PRO A 17 -12.93 26.49 3.11
C PRO A 17 -12.19 25.15 2.94
N GLY A 18 -12.85 24.11 2.41
CA GLY A 18 -12.24 22.82 2.13
C GLY A 18 -11.11 22.91 1.09
N LEU A 19 -11.34 23.63 -0.01
CA LEU A 19 -10.33 23.89 -1.02
C LEU A 19 -9.16 24.72 -0.48
N ALA A 20 -9.41 25.73 0.34
CA ALA A 20 -8.36 26.54 0.95
C ALA A 20 -7.46 25.69 1.86
N ILE A 21 -8.05 24.82 2.70
CA ILE A 21 -7.29 23.89 3.54
C ILE A 21 -6.48 22.91 2.68
N MET A 22 -7.06 22.36 1.63
CA MET A 22 -6.37 21.46 0.72
C MET A 22 -5.18 22.13 0.02
N LEU A 23 -5.38 23.35 -0.50
CA LEU A 23 -4.31 24.12 -1.13
C LEU A 23 -3.19 24.45 -0.14
N PHE A 24 -3.54 24.89 1.05
CA PHE A 24 -2.57 25.23 2.10
C PHE A 24 -1.78 23.99 2.58
N ALA A 25 -2.47 22.88 2.85
CA ALA A 25 -1.86 21.71 3.47
C ALA A 25 -1.17 20.77 2.47
N ILE A 26 -1.56 20.78 1.20
CA ILE A 26 -1.06 19.83 0.19
C ILE A 26 -0.33 20.55 -0.94
N ALA A 27 -1.00 21.50 -1.63
CA ALA A 27 -0.43 22.08 -2.84
C ALA A 27 0.78 22.98 -2.54
N ILE A 28 0.70 23.84 -1.52
CA ILE A 28 1.81 24.73 -1.15
C ILE A 28 3.06 23.92 -0.72
N PRO A 29 3.00 22.95 0.21
CA PRO A 29 4.17 22.12 0.55
C PRO A 29 4.74 21.36 -0.64
N LEU A 30 3.89 20.90 -1.56
CA LEU A 30 4.36 20.21 -2.77
C LEU A 30 5.17 21.15 -3.69
N LEU A 31 4.68 22.38 -3.89
CA LEU A 31 5.41 23.40 -4.66
C LEU A 31 6.72 23.80 -3.99
N ILE A 32 6.73 23.94 -2.66
CA ILE A 32 7.96 24.18 -1.89
C ILE A 32 8.92 23.02 -2.06
N SER A 33 8.45 21.78 -1.96
CA SER A 33 9.27 20.58 -2.17
C SER A 33 9.88 20.55 -3.58
N LEU A 34 9.10 20.93 -4.60
CA LEU A 34 9.59 21.06 -5.98
C LEU A 34 10.70 22.12 -6.09
N ALA A 35 10.52 23.28 -5.49
CA ALA A 35 11.55 24.33 -5.48
C ALA A 35 12.83 23.89 -4.74
N LEU A 36 12.68 23.28 -3.56
CA LEU A 36 13.80 22.76 -2.77
C LEU A 36 14.54 21.61 -3.44
N SER A 37 13.87 20.82 -4.27
CA SER A 37 14.50 19.73 -5.03
C SER A 37 15.58 20.19 -6.02
N LEU A 38 15.52 21.47 -6.43
CA LEU A 38 16.49 22.11 -7.32
C LEU A 38 17.64 22.80 -6.56
N THR A 39 17.72 22.60 -5.25
CA THR A 39 18.72 23.23 -4.39
C THR A 39 19.61 22.21 -3.68
N ARG A 40 20.79 22.65 -3.28
CA ARG A 40 21.58 22.01 -2.23
C ARG A 40 21.30 22.76 -0.93
N TRP A 41 20.61 22.09 -0.01
CA TRP A 41 20.28 22.64 1.29
C TRP A 41 20.28 21.57 2.37
N THR A 42 20.84 21.91 3.52
CA THR A 42 20.98 21.01 4.67
C THR A 42 19.91 21.21 5.75
N GLY A 43 18.93 22.09 5.49
CA GLY A 43 17.92 22.47 6.47
C GLY A 43 18.28 23.75 7.25
N PHE A 44 19.55 24.14 7.25
CA PHE A 44 20.08 25.33 7.91
C PHE A 44 21.05 26.07 6.99
N GLY A 45 21.18 27.39 7.20
CA GLY A 45 22.10 28.21 6.42
C GLY A 45 21.67 28.49 4.98
N PRO A 46 22.60 28.94 4.12
CA PRO A 46 22.27 29.37 2.78
C PRO A 46 21.83 28.23 1.86
N MET A 47 20.80 28.46 1.07
CA MET A 47 20.37 27.59 -0.01
C MET A 47 21.17 27.91 -1.28
N HIS A 48 21.74 26.90 -1.90
CA HIS A 48 22.44 27.04 -3.18
C HIS A 48 21.60 26.39 -4.29
N PHE A 49 21.21 27.19 -5.29
CA PHE A 49 20.51 26.65 -6.45
C PHE A 49 21.50 25.84 -7.31
N ILE A 50 21.15 24.58 -7.58
CA ILE A 50 21.97 23.61 -8.33
C ILE A 50 21.23 23.02 -9.54
N GLY A 51 20.05 23.53 -9.88
CA GLY A 51 19.25 23.04 -10.97
C GLY A 51 18.91 21.55 -10.81
N PHE A 52 19.05 20.77 -11.86
CA PHE A 52 18.69 19.34 -11.89
C PHE A 52 19.77 18.38 -11.34
N ASN A 53 20.83 18.87 -10.69
CA ASN A 53 21.91 18.01 -10.21
C ASN A 53 21.46 16.94 -9.21
N ASN A 54 20.43 17.20 -8.39
CA ASN A 54 19.86 16.17 -7.50
C ASN A 54 19.23 15.02 -8.31
N TYR A 55 18.59 15.31 -9.43
CA TYR A 55 17.98 14.30 -10.30
C TYR A 55 19.03 13.50 -11.09
N VAL A 56 20.12 14.15 -11.51
CA VAL A 56 21.28 13.46 -12.12
C VAL A 56 21.91 12.49 -11.12
N ARG A 57 22.08 12.92 -9.87
CA ARG A 57 22.55 12.06 -8.77
C ARG A 57 21.60 10.88 -8.53
N LEU A 58 20.29 11.11 -8.53
CA LEU A 58 19.27 10.04 -8.37
C LEU A 58 19.36 8.99 -9.47
N ALA A 59 19.61 9.39 -10.71
CA ALA A 59 19.73 8.46 -11.83
C ALA A 59 20.87 7.45 -11.65
N SER A 60 21.94 7.81 -10.92
CA SER A 60 23.09 6.94 -10.61
C SER A 60 23.04 6.31 -9.22
N ASP A 61 22.02 6.60 -8.41
CA ASP A 61 21.90 6.11 -7.03
C ASP A 61 21.30 4.71 -6.97
N LEU A 62 22.17 3.71 -6.81
CA LEU A 62 21.74 2.29 -6.73
C LEU A 62 20.75 2.00 -5.59
N LEU A 63 20.87 2.74 -4.45
CA LEU A 63 19.97 2.53 -3.32
C LEU A 63 18.58 3.10 -3.59
N PHE A 64 18.48 4.19 -4.35
CA PHE A 64 17.22 4.70 -4.85
C PHE A 64 16.51 3.67 -5.75
N TRP A 65 17.22 3.11 -6.74
CA TRP A 65 16.66 2.10 -7.65
C TRP A 65 16.25 0.83 -6.93
N ARG A 66 17.05 0.36 -5.97
CA ARG A 66 16.68 -0.78 -5.12
C ARG A 66 15.42 -0.48 -4.31
N SER A 67 15.33 0.71 -3.72
CA SER A 67 14.14 1.14 -2.98
C SER A 67 12.89 1.19 -3.86
N LEU A 68 13.04 1.64 -5.08
CA LEU A 68 11.97 1.66 -6.08
C LEU A 68 11.52 0.24 -6.45
N LEU A 69 12.47 -0.67 -6.70
CA LEU A 69 12.17 -2.08 -6.98
C LEU A 69 11.42 -2.74 -5.83
N ASN A 70 11.78 -2.46 -4.57
CA ASN A 70 11.08 -2.97 -3.40
C ASN A 70 9.64 -2.44 -3.30
N VAL A 71 9.39 -1.18 -3.68
CA VAL A 71 8.02 -0.64 -3.78
C VAL A 71 7.21 -1.40 -4.83
N PHE A 72 7.78 -1.62 -6.02
CA PHE A 72 7.10 -2.41 -7.07
C PHE A 72 6.88 -3.86 -6.67
N LEU A 73 7.84 -4.48 -5.99
CA LEU A 73 7.69 -5.83 -5.45
C LEU A 73 6.51 -5.89 -4.47
N LEU A 74 6.40 -4.93 -3.55
CA LEU A 74 5.27 -4.85 -2.62
C LEU A 74 3.95 -4.66 -3.36
N ILE A 75 3.90 -3.80 -4.38
CA ILE A 75 2.71 -3.59 -5.22
C ILE A 75 2.27 -4.91 -5.87
N ILE A 76 3.21 -5.62 -6.49
CA ILE A 76 2.93 -6.90 -7.17
C ILE A 76 2.40 -7.94 -6.16
N VAL A 77 3.05 -8.06 -5.00
CA VAL A 77 2.63 -9.03 -3.98
C VAL A 77 1.29 -8.64 -3.36
N THR A 78 1.05 -7.35 -3.11
CA THR A 78 -0.24 -6.84 -2.60
C THR A 78 -1.37 -7.10 -3.59
N ILE A 79 -1.18 -6.76 -4.87
CA ILE A 79 -2.21 -6.94 -5.89
C ILE A 79 -2.39 -8.42 -6.24
N GLY A 80 -1.30 -9.12 -6.54
CA GLY A 80 -1.32 -10.48 -7.06
C GLY A 80 -1.59 -11.56 -6.01
N LEU A 81 -1.05 -11.40 -4.79
CA LEU A 81 -1.19 -12.40 -3.74
C LEU A 81 -2.23 -11.99 -2.68
N GLN A 82 -2.02 -10.84 -2.03
CA GLN A 82 -2.88 -10.42 -0.91
C GLN A 82 -4.33 -10.21 -1.35
N ASN A 83 -4.58 -9.43 -2.40
CA ASN A 83 -5.95 -9.12 -2.83
C ASN A 83 -6.65 -10.34 -3.44
N VAL A 84 -5.94 -11.18 -4.18
CA VAL A 84 -6.50 -12.43 -4.71
C VAL A 84 -6.90 -13.37 -3.58
N PHE A 85 -6.02 -13.52 -2.59
CA PHE A 85 -6.32 -14.37 -1.43
C PHE A 85 -7.44 -13.78 -0.56
N ALA A 86 -7.46 -12.46 -0.36
CA ALA A 86 -8.53 -11.76 0.34
C ALA A 86 -9.88 -11.92 -0.38
N PHE A 87 -9.92 -11.82 -1.71
CA PHE A 87 -11.14 -12.08 -2.50
C PHE A 87 -11.63 -13.51 -2.35
N PHE A 88 -10.72 -14.49 -2.39
CA PHE A 88 -11.06 -15.89 -2.20
C PHE A 88 -11.68 -16.14 -0.80
N ILE A 89 -11.01 -15.65 0.25
CA ILE A 89 -11.53 -15.77 1.63
C ILE A 89 -12.87 -15.02 1.78
N ALA A 90 -13.00 -13.80 1.25
CA ALA A 90 -14.24 -13.03 1.28
C ALA A 90 -15.39 -13.80 0.60
N SER A 91 -15.10 -14.45 -0.54
CA SER A 91 -16.09 -15.29 -1.26
C SER A 91 -16.51 -16.52 -0.48
N LEU A 92 -15.62 -17.12 0.33
CA LEU A 92 -15.97 -18.20 1.24
C LEU A 92 -16.80 -17.70 2.41
N VAL A 93 -16.40 -16.61 3.04
CA VAL A 93 -17.06 -16.00 4.20
C VAL A 93 -18.47 -15.53 3.84
N LYS A 94 -18.72 -15.03 2.62
CA LYS A 94 -20.06 -14.67 2.11
C LYS A 94 -21.06 -15.84 2.17
N LYS A 95 -20.61 -17.08 2.06
CA LYS A 95 -21.45 -18.28 2.02
C LYS A 95 -21.82 -18.83 3.40
N LEU A 96 -21.20 -18.32 4.45
CA LEU A 96 -21.41 -18.77 5.82
C LEU A 96 -22.62 -18.04 6.45
N SER A 97 -23.12 -18.58 7.57
CA SER A 97 -24.13 -17.88 8.37
C SER A 97 -23.58 -16.54 8.86
N GLU A 98 -24.46 -15.54 9.03
CA GLU A 98 -24.03 -14.17 9.36
C GLU A 98 -23.16 -14.11 10.63
N ASN A 99 -23.49 -14.89 11.67
CA ASN A 99 -22.71 -14.92 12.91
C ASN A 99 -21.28 -15.41 12.68
N ILE A 100 -21.09 -16.50 11.92
CA ILE A 100 -19.76 -17.04 11.60
C ILE A 100 -19.00 -16.08 10.69
N SER A 101 -19.67 -15.54 9.68
CA SER A 101 -19.13 -14.53 8.77
C SER A 101 -18.61 -13.31 9.55
N GLN A 102 -19.38 -12.80 10.50
CA GLN A 102 -18.99 -11.66 11.34
C GLN A 102 -17.77 -11.98 12.21
N ILE A 103 -17.74 -13.15 12.86
CA ILE A 103 -16.61 -13.58 13.68
C ILE A 103 -15.34 -13.66 12.83
N LEU A 104 -15.38 -14.31 11.68
CA LEU A 104 -14.20 -14.45 10.80
C LEU A 104 -13.71 -13.10 10.28
N ARG A 105 -14.61 -12.22 9.83
CA ARG A 105 -14.27 -10.86 9.40
C ARG A 105 -13.58 -10.10 10.53
N THR A 106 -14.08 -10.22 11.76
CA THR A 106 -13.47 -9.57 12.94
C THR A 106 -12.07 -10.13 13.20
N ILE A 107 -11.90 -11.45 13.21
CA ILE A 107 -10.58 -12.09 13.45
C ILE A 107 -9.55 -11.63 12.42
N PHE A 108 -9.90 -11.64 11.13
CA PHE A 108 -9.00 -11.20 10.07
C PHE A 108 -8.72 -9.69 10.11
N PHE A 109 -9.62 -8.89 10.69
CA PHE A 109 -9.45 -7.44 10.80
C PHE A 109 -8.67 -7.00 12.04
N ILE A 110 -8.59 -7.81 13.11
CA ILE A 110 -7.84 -7.48 14.32
C ILE A 110 -6.41 -6.97 14.03
N PRO A 111 -5.59 -7.63 13.17
CA PRO A 111 -4.24 -7.13 12.87
C PRO A 111 -4.22 -5.70 12.34
N ALA A 112 -5.21 -5.32 11.55
CA ALA A 112 -5.31 -4.00 10.94
C ALA A 112 -5.66 -2.88 11.95
N THR A 113 -6.22 -3.24 13.11
CA THR A 113 -6.55 -2.28 14.18
C THR A 113 -5.40 -2.03 15.15
N LEU A 114 -4.37 -2.87 15.12
CA LEU A 114 -3.22 -2.73 16.01
C LEU A 114 -2.29 -1.60 15.53
N SER A 115 -1.65 -0.94 16.50
CA SER A 115 -0.62 0.05 16.19
C SER A 115 0.53 -0.57 15.40
N LEU A 116 1.02 0.15 14.38
CA LEU A 116 2.18 -0.25 13.58
C LEU A 116 3.41 -0.61 14.42
N VAL A 117 3.64 0.14 15.52
CA VAL A 117 4.74 -0.12 16.44
C VAL A 117 4.58 -1.48 17.12
N VAL A 118 3.37 -1.77 17.63
CA VAL A 118 3.06 -3.05 18.30
C VAL A 118 3.22 -4.21 17.32
N VAL A 119 2.63 -4.10 16.13
CA VAL A 119 2.75 -5.13 15.08
C VAL A 119 4.20 -5.39 14.72
N THR A 120 4.95 -4.32 14.44
CA THR A 120 6.35 -4.48 14.04
C THR A 120 7.19 -5.12 15.15
N ARG A 121 7.03 -4.70 16.40
CA ARG A 121 7.76 -5.30 17.53
C ARG A 121 7.38 -6.75 17.78
N LEU A 122 6.10 -7.10 17.63
CA LEU A 122 5.63 -8.48 17.71
C LEU A 122 6.35 -9.35 16.67
N TRP A 123 6.37 -8.93 15.40
CA TRP A 123 7.01 -9.70 14.33
C TRP A 123 8.54 -9.74 14.46
N VAL A 124 9.20 -8.64 14.91
CA VAL A 124 10.64 -8.64 15.19
C VAL A 124 10.99 -9.70 16.24
N ASN A 125 10.16 -9.86 17.29
CA ASN A 125 10.35 -10.91 18.29
C ASN A 125 10.05 -12.32 17.75
N LEU A 126 9.02 -12.48 16.89
CA LEU A 126 8.73 -13.76 16.24
C LEU A 126 9.85 -14.21 15.29
N TYR A 127 10.51 -13.25 14.62
CA TYR A 127 11.63 -13.47 13.71
C TYR A 127 13.00 -13.57 14.41
N HIS A 128 13.06 -13.43 15.72
CA HIS A 128 14.35 -13.45 16.42
C HIS A 128 15.08 -14.78 16.22
N PRO A 129 16.40 -14.78 15.81
CA PRO A 129 17.10 -16.00 15.46
C PRO A 129 17.15 -17.01 16.61
N SER A 130 17.45 -16.58 17.85
CA SER A 130 17.70 -17.50 18.96
C SER A 130 16.43 -17.93 19.72
N TYR A 131 15.46 -17.03 19.93
CA TYR A 131 14.26 -17.32 20.74
C TYR A 131 12.94 -17.16 19.97
N GLY A 132 13.01 -16.72 18.69
CA GLY A 132 11.83 -16.45 17.88
C GLY A 132 10.98 -17.70 17.63
N MET A 133 9.67 -17.54 17.75
CA MET A 133 8.72 -18.64 17.61
C MET A 133 8.80 -19.33 16.26
N LEU A 134 9.10 -18.60 15.17
CA LEU A 134 9.19 -19.20 13.84
C LEU A 134 10.31 -20.22 13.71
N ASN A 135 11.52 -19.91 14.20
CA ASN A 135 12.61 -20.87 14.19
C ASN A 135 12.29 -22.07 15.10
N ARG A 136 11.68 -21.84 16.28
CA ARG A 136 11.28 -22.94 17.18
C ARG A 136 10.24 -23.87 16.56
N ILE A 137 9.27 -23.34 15.83
CA ILE A 137 8.29 -24.15 15.10
C ILE A 137 9.00 -25.02 14.07
N ILE A 138 9.90 -24.45 13.25
CA ILE A 138 10.65 -25.21 12.23
C ILE A 138 11.54 -26.29 12.88
N GLN A 139 12.17 -25.97 14.01
CA GLN A 139 12.95 -26.94 14.78
C GLN A 139 12.08 -28.08 15.29
N ALA A 140 10.87 -27.82 15.76
CA ALA A 140 9.93 -28.84 16.23
C ALA A 140 9.46 -29.80 15.11
N PHE A 141 9.45 -29.32 13.86
CA PHE A 141 9.14 -30.17 12.69
C PHE A 141 10.35 -30.97 12.15
N GLY A 142 11.45 -31.07 12.90
CA GLY A 142 12.58 -31.95 12.61
C GLY A 142 13.85 -31.26 12.11
N ALA A 143 13.85 -29.95 11.93
CA ALA A 143 15.06 -29.19 11.60
C ALA A 143 15.75 -28.64 12.86
N ALA A 144 16.21 -29.52 13.75
CA ALA A 144 16.70 -29.20 15.11
C ALA A 144 17.75 -28.07 15.16
N ASN A 145 18.58 -27.93 14.14
CA ASN A 145 19.64 -26.93 14.05
C ASN A 145 19.27 -25.73 13.17
N PHE A 146 17.98 -25.54 12.86
CA PHE A 146 17.56 -24.43 12.00
C PHE A 146 17.62 -23.12 12.79
N GLU A 147 18.51 -22.23 12.39
CA GLU A 147 18.63 -20.86 12.92
C GLU A 147 18.73 -19.89 11.77
N LEU A 148 17.64 -19.19 11.46
CA LEU A 148 17.61 -18.17 10.44
C LEU A 148 17.39 -16.78 11.06
N ALA A 149 18.31 -15.87 10.76
CA ALA A 149 18.13 -14.45 11.08
C ALA A 149 17.24 -13.79 10.00
N TRP A 150 15.93 -13.99 10.09
CA TRP A 150 14.93 -13.58 9.08
C TRP A 150 15.11 -12.14 8.60
N LEU A 151 15.31 -11.20 9.52
CA LEU A 151 15.51 -9.77 9.23
C LEU A 151 16.99 -9.40 9.05
N GLY A 152 17.91 -10.25 9.48
CA GLY A 152 19.35 -10.03 9.38
C GLY A 152 20.00 -10.61 8.12
N ASN A 153 19.31 -11.52 7.42
CA ASN A 153 19.81 -12.12 6.18
C ASN A 153 19.32 -11.36 4.95
N PRO A 154 20.22 -10.86 4.08
CA PRO A 154 19.85 -10.08 2.88
C PRO A 154 18.84 -10.76 1.95
N ASN A 155 18.83 -12.11 1.89
CA ASN A 155 17.95 -12.85 1.00
C ASN A 155 16.53 -13.04 1.56
N THR A 156 16.35 -12.95 2.88
CA THR A 156 15.04 -13.18 3.53
C THR A 156 14.41 -11.92 4.07
N ALA A 157 15.22 -10.90 4.39
CA ALA A 157 14.77 -9.69 5.09
C ALA A 157 13.62 -8.97 4.36
N ILE A 158 13.72 -8.81 3.04
CA ILE A 158 12.67 -8.13 2.26
C ILE A 158 11.34 -8.89 2.33
N TRP A 159 11.37 -10.23 2.23
CA TRP A 159 10.17 -11.05 2.30
C TRP A 159 9.55 -11.08 3.69
N ALA A 160 10.40 -11.11 4.73
CA ALA A 160 9.94 -11.01 6.12
C ALA A 160 9.23 -9.68 6.38
N VAL A 161 9.78 -8.56 5.90
CA VAL A 161 9.15 -7.24 6.02
C VAL A 161 7.85 -7.16 5.21
N ILE A 162 7.83 -7.64 3.96
CA ILE A 162 6.61 -7.68 3.13
C ILE A 162 5.53 -8.53 3.80
N TRP A 163 5.89 -9.64 4.42
CA TRP A 163 4.94 -10.49 5.14
C TRP A 163 4.24 -9.75 6.29
N ILE A 164 4.98 -8.97 7.07
CA ILE A 164 4.39 -8.13 8.13
C ILE A 164 3.35 -7.17 7.55
N MET A 165 3.68 -6.51 6.43
CA MET A 165 2.80 -5.56 5.76
C MET A 165 1.52 -6.22 5.24
N ILE A 166 1.66 -7.39 4.61
CA ILE A 166 0.53 -8.16 4.08
C ILE A 166 -0.35 -8.65 5.23
N TRP A 167 0.23 -9.22 6.28
CA TRP A 167 -0.51 -9.73 7.42
C TRP A 167 -1.35 -8.64 8.09
N GLN A 168 -0.78 -7.45 8.29
CA GLN A 168 -1.51 -6.32 8.85
C GLN A 168 -2.56 -5.76 7.88
N GLY A 169 -2.22 -5.63 6.60
CA GLY A 169 -3.10 -5.05 5.58
C GLY A 169 -4.21 -5.98 5.10
N PHE A 170 -4.10 -7.28 5.35
CA PHE A 170 -5.01 -8.30 4.83
C PHE A 170 -6.47 -8.05 5.20
N GLY A 171 -6.73 -7.70 6.46
CA GLY A 171 -8.09 -7.45 6.95
C GLY A 171 -8.81 -6.30 6.24
N TRP A 172 -8.09 -5.24 5.89
CA TRP A 172 -8.63 -4.14 5.08
C TRP A 172 -9.05 -4.62 3.70
N ALA A 173 -8.16 -5.32 3.00
CA ALA A 173 -8.47 -5.85 1.67
C ALA A 173 -9.68 -6.80 1.71
N LEU A 174 -9.72 -7.69 2.70
CA LEU A 174 -10.83 -8.63 2.91
C LEU A 174 -12.16 -7.91 3.13
N LEU A 175 -12.22 -6.91 4.00
CA LEU A 175 -13.47 -6.19 4.28
C LEU A 175 -13.96 -5.39 3.08
N PHE A 176 -13.07 -4.70 2.35
CA PHE A 176 -13.45 -3.98 1.14
C PHE A 176 -14.00 -4.93 0.07
N LEU A 177 -13.31 -6.04 -0.18
CA LEU A 177 -13.73 -7.03 -1.16
C LEU A 177 -15.00 -7.75 -0.73
N TYR A 178 -15.17 -8.05 0.57
CA TYR A 178 -16.42 -8.59 1.11
C TYR A 178 -17.59 -7.61 0.91
N GLY A 179 -17.38 -6.31 1.23
CA GLY A 179 -18.37 -5.27 0.95
C GLY A 179 -18.76 -5.23 -0.52
N GLY A 180 -17.77 -5.29 -1.43
CA GLY A 180 -18.03 -5.38 -2.87
C GLY A 180 -18.85 -6.62 -3.28
N LEU A 181 -18.56 -7.79 -2.69
CA LEU A 181 -19.35 -9.00 -2.93
C LEU A 181 -20.80 -8.87 -2.48
N MET A 182 -21.06 -8.06 -1.47
CA MET A 182 -22.43 -7.80 -0.98
C MET A 182 -23.20 -6.80 -1.86
N THR A 183 -22.55 -6.05 -2.73
CA THR A 183 -23.22 -5.15 -3.69
C THR A 183 -23.66 -5.84 -4.98
N VAL A 184 -23.22 -7.08 -5.22
CA VAL A 184 -23.62 -7.85 -6.41
C VAL A 184 -25.08 -8.28 -6.24
N PRO A 185 -26.01 -7.89 -7.13
CA PRO A 185 -27.42 -8.27 -7.07
C PRO A 185 -27.57 -9.80 -7.14
N LYS A 186 -28.37 -10.36 -6.21
CA LYS A 186 -28.63 -11.81 -6.18
C LYS A 186 -29.36 -12.28 -7.44
N GLU A 187 -30.20 -11.45 -7.99
CA GLU A 187 -30.96 -11.71 -9.21
C GLU A 187 -30.04 -12.05 -10.39
N LEU A 188 -28.87 -11.43 -10.50
CA LEU A 188 -27.88 -11.75 -11.52
C LEU A 188 -27.22 -13.12 -11.29
N GLU A 189 -26.95 -13.46 -10.04
CA GLU A 189 -26.40 -14.78 -9.68
C GLU A 189 -27.45 -15.88 -9.94
N GLU A 190 -28.73 -15.64 -9.63
CA GLU A 190 -29.85 -16.57 -9.85
C GLU A 190 -30.14 -16.76 -11.35
N ALA A 191 -30.18 -15.68 -12.12
CA ALA A 191 -30.37 -15.74 -13.58
C ALA A 191 -29.25 -16.56 -14.25
N ALA A 192 -27.99 -16.34 -13.87
CA ALA A 192 -26.88 -17.11 -14.38
C ALA A 192 -26.97 -18.61 -14.05
N LEU A 193 -27.51 -18.97 -12.88
CA LEU A 193 -27.75 -20.37 -12.52
C LEU A 193 -28.86 -21.01 -13.40
N VAL A 194 -29.92 -20.26 -13.70
CA VAL A 194 -30.99 -20.70 -14.60
C VAL A 194 -30.47 -20.93 -16.02
N ASP A 195 -29.54 -20.06 -16.47
CA ASP A 195 -28.84 -20.19 -17.76
C ASP A 195 -27.78 -21.31 -17.77
N GLY A 196 -27.62 -22.06 -16.69
CA GLY A 196 -26.71 -23.20 -16.58
C GLY A 196 -25.23 -22.82 -16.33
N ALA A 197 -24.94 -21.60 -15.89
CA ALA A 197 -23.59 -21.19 -15.56
C ALA A 197 -23.04 -21.98 -14.37
N ASN A 198 -21.83 -22.53 -14.52
CA ASN A 198 -21.12 -23.12 -13.40
C ASN A 198 -20.51 -22.03 -12.48
N LYS A 199 -20.03 -22.44 -11.28
CA LYS A 199 -19.50 -21.51 -10.27
C LYS A 199 -18.36 -20.63 -10.78
N LEU A 200 -17.49 -21.16 -11.62
CA LEU A 200 -16.35 -20.42 -12.19
C LEU A 200 -16.82 -19.39 -13.24
N GLN A 201 -17.77 -19.79 -14.08
CA GLN A 201 -18.42 -18.91 -15.07
C GLN A 201 -19.15 -17.76 -14.37
N MET A 202 -19.91 -18.05 -13.32
CA MET A 202 -20.58 -17.04 -12.49
C MET A 202 -19.56 -16.04 -11.91
N GLN A 203 -18.48 -16.54 -11.29
CA GLN A 203 -17.45 -15.66 -10.73
C GLN A 203 -16.79 -14.78 -11.81
N ARG A 204 -16.44 -15.36 -12.97
CA ARG A 204 -15.70 -14.67 -14.02
C ARG A 204 -16.55 -13.67 -14.80
N TYR A 205 -17.82 -14.01 -15.10
CA TYR A 205 -18.66 -13.23 -16.01
C TYR A 205 -19.69 -12.36 -15.32
N ILE A 206 -20.02 -12.62 -14.05
CA ILE A 206 -21.03 -11.86 -13.31
C ILE A 206 -20.38 -11.14 -12.11
N VAL A 207 -19.79 -11.90 -11.17
CA VAL A 207 -19.35 -11.34 -9.89
C VAL A 207 -18.14 -10.42 -10.07
N LEU A 208 -17.07 -10.87 -10.73
CA LEU A 208 -15.85 -10.06 -10.92
C LEU A 208 -16.12 -8.78 -11.71
N PRO A 209 -16.84 -8.78 -12.85
CA PRO A 209 -17.20 -7.55 -13.55
C PRO A 209 -18.03 -6.58 -12.70
N SER A 210 -19.04 -7.09 -11.98
CA SER A 210 -19.86 -6.26 -11.09
C SER A 210 -19.06 -5.61 -9.96
N MET A 211 -17.97 -6.27 -9.51
CA MET A 211 -17.09 -5.77 -8.45
C MET A 211 -15.95 -4.88 -8.96
N MET A 212 -15.81 -4.69 -10.26
CA MET A 212 -14.67 -3.98 -10.85
C MET A 212 -14.40 -2.61 -10.21
N PRO A 213 -15.40 -1.77 -9.87
CA PRO A 213 -15.15 -0.49 -9.20
C PRO A 213 -14.53 -0.65 -7.80
N VAL A 214 -14.96 -1.68 -7.06
CA VAL A 214 -14.41 -1.98 -5.73
C VAL A 214 -13.00 -2.53 -5.85
N ILE A 215 -12.76 -3.47 -6.76
CA ILE A 215 -11.43 -4.03 -7.03
C ILE A 215 -10.46 -2.93 -7.43
N GLN A 216 -10.87 -2.04 -8.34
CA GLN A 216 -10.09 -0.86 -8.73
C GLN A 216 -9.70 0.00 -7.52
N SER A 217 -10.65 0.28 -6.64
CA SER A 217 -10.42 1.08 -5.44
C SER A 217 -9.40 0.42 -4.50
N VAL A 218 -9.54 -0.88 -4.25
CA VAL A 218 -8.61 -1.66 -3.41
C VAL A 218 -7.20 -1.66 -4.00
N VAL A 219 -7.08 -1.86 -5.31
CA VAL A 219 -5.79 -1.83 -6.02
C VAL A 219 -5.13 -0.46 -5.92
N ILE A 220 -5.88 0.62 -6.17
CA ILE A 220 -5.34 1.99 -6.09
C ILE A 220 -4.88 2.32 -4.67
N ILE A 221 -5.68 1.99 -3.65
CA ILE A 221 -5.31 2.20 -2.25
C ILE A 221 -4.03 1.41 -1.92
N GLY A 222 -3.93 0.15 -2.37
CA GLY A 222 -2.74 -0.68 -2.18
C GLY A 222 -1.48 -0.08 -2.81
N VAL A 223 -1.58 0.46 -4.02
CA VAL A 223 -0.48 1.14 -4.71
C VAL A 223 -0.02 2.39 -3.96
N ILE A 224 -0.96 3.27 -3.61
CA ILE A 224 -0.65 4.50 -2.86
C ILE A 224 0.01 4.16 -1.52
N SER A 225 -0.53 3.16 -0.80
CA SER A 225 0.03 2.70 0.48
C SER A 225 1.45 2.14 0.31
N SER A 226 1.73 1.42 -0.78
CA SER A 226 3.07 0.89 -1.05
C SER A 226 4.12 1.99 -1.27
N PHE A 227 3.77 3.07 -1.98
CA PHE A 227 4.66 4.22 -2.15
C PHE A 227 4.92 4.99 -0.85
N LYS A 228 3.97 4.99 0.09
CA LYS A 228 4.06 5.68 1.38
C LYS A 228 4.71 4.84 2.48
N GLN A 229 5.07 3.59 2.20
CA GLN A 229 5.55 2.66 3.21
C GLN A 229 6.91 3.08 3.76
N MET A 230 6.94 3.43 5.04
CA MET A 230 8.12 3.87 5.77
C MET A 230 8.20 3.21 7.15
N GLU A 231 7.12 3.31 7.94
CA GLU A 231 7.15 3.07 9.38
C GLU A 231 7.55 1.64 9.72
N MET A 232 7.00 0.63 9.04
CA MET A 232 7.35 -0.78 9.30
C MET A 232 8.80 -1.09 8.97
N VAL A 233 9.31 -0.53 7.87
CA VAL A 233 10.72 -0.68 7.49
C VAL A 233 11.62 -0.02 8.51
N PHE A 234 11.30 1.23 8.88
CA PHE A 234 12.07 1.98 9.86
C PHE A 234 12.12 1.28 11.23
N LEU A 235 10.97 0.76 11.68
CA LEU A 235 10.84 0.10 12.99
C LEU A 235 11.41 -1.32 13.03
N SER A 236 11.50 -2.02 11.89
CA SER A 236 11.97 -3.42 11.83
C SER A 236 13.46 -3.54 11.50
N THR A 237 13.92 -2.88 10.44
CA THR A 237 15.25 -3.07 9.86
C THR A 237 16.01 -1.79 9.58
N GLU A 238 15.37 -0.62 9.70
CA GLU A 238 15.89 0.68 9.22
C GLU A 238 16.32 0.66 7.74
N GLY A 239 15.80 -0.30 6.95
CA GLY A 239 16.19 -0.52 5.55
C GLY A 239 17.31 -1.54 5.35
N GLY A 240 17.89 -2.11 6.45
CA GLY A 240 18.94 -3.11 6.41
C GLY A 240 18.45 -4.54 6.14
N PRO A 241 19.40 -5.50 6.03
CA PRO A 241 20.84 -5.35 5.94
C PRO A 241 21.27 -4.80 4.56
N GLY A 242 22.27 -3.92 4.55
CA GLY A 242 22.86 -3.41 3.30
C GLY A 242 21.88 -2.72 2.34
N GLY A 243 20.77 -2.15 2.85
CA GLY A 243 19.75 -1.50 2.03
C GLY A 243 18.76 -2.46 1.33
N THR A 244 18.77 -3.77 1.65
CA THR A 244 17.91 -4.76 0.97
C THR A 244 16.42 -4.57 1.24
N THR A 245 16.06 -4.01 2.39
CA THR A 245 14.66 -3.73 2.76
C THR A 245 14.29 -2.25 2.63
N GLN A 246 15.12 -1.45 1.95
CA GLN A 246 14.86 -0.03 1.80
C GLN A 246 13.65 0.21 0.88
N PHE A 247 12.74 1.10 1.31
CA PHE A 247 11.62 1.62 0.53
C PHE A 247 11.80 3.11 0.29
N LEU A 248 11.18 3.66 -0.75
CA LEU A 248 11.39 5.04 -1.18
C LEU A 248 11.08 6.07 -0.08
N ALA A 249 9.97 5.91 0.65
CA ALA A 249 9.60 6.83 1.72
C ALA A 249 10.59 6.78 2.90
N ASN A 250 11.08 5.58 3.27
CA ASN A 250 12.11 5.43 4.28
C ASN A 250 13.45 6.02 3.81
N TYR A 251 13.81 5.80 2.54
CA TYR A 251 15.04 6.35 1.95
C TYR A 251 15.03 7.88 1.93
N LEU A 252 13.90 8.47 1.50
CA LEU A 252 13.66 9.91 1.58
C LEU A 252 13.90 10.44 3.01
N TYR A 253 13.26 9.80 3.99
CA TYR A 253 13.38 10.18 5.40
C TYR A 253 14.82 10.15 5.87
N LEU A 254 15.56 9.09 5.58
CA LEU A 254 16.97 8.96 5.96
C LEU A 254 17.83 10.07 5.31
N ARG A 255 17.64 10.34 4.00
CA ARG A 255 18.39 11.37 3.29
C ARG A 255 18.09 12.77 3.81
N ALA A 256 16.82 13.11 3.95
CA ALA A 256 16.42 14.44 4.41
C ALA A 256 16.79 14.69 5.88
N PHE A 257 16.39 13.77 6.78
CA PHE A 257 16.41 14.05 8.21
C PHE A 257 17.60 13.44 8.94
N LYS A 258 18.09 12.26 8.55
CA LYS A 258 19.24 11.62 9.21
C LYS A 258 20.56 12.12 8.64
N PHE A 259 20.63 12.35 7.32
CA PHE A 259 21.85 12.84 6.65
C PHE A 259 21.85 14.34 6.36
N GLY A 260 20.76 15.05 6.62
CA GLY A 260 20.67 16.50 6.41
C GLY A 260 20.70 16.93 4.93
N GLU A 261 20.38 16.02 4.00
CA GLU A 261 20.36 16.30 2.55
C GLU A 261 18.94 16.71 2.11
N TYR A 262 18.41 17.83 2.63
CA TYR A 262 17.02 18.23 2.38
C TYR A 262 16.71 18.45 0.91
N GLY A 263 17.61 19.09 0.15
CA GLY A 263 17.42 19.27 -1.30
C GLY A 263 17.30 17.94 -2.04
N TYR A 264 18.16 16.98 -1.71
CA TYR A 264 18.12 15.63 -2.29
C TYR A 264 16.89 14.83 -1.84
N GLY A 265 16.54 14.90 -0.56
CA GLY A 265 15.30 14.28 -0.04
C GLY A 265 14.06 14.83 -0.73
N ASN A 266 13.98 16.14 -0.99
CA ASN A 266 12.89 16.74 -1.74
C ASN A 266 12.86 16.27 -3.21
N ALA A 267 14.00 16.04 -3.86
CA ALA A 267 14.04 15.44 -5.21
C ALA A 267 13.49 14.01 -5.22
N ILE A 268 13.81 13.19 -4.20
CA ILE A 268 13.19 11.88 -4.02
C ILE A 268 11.67 12.02 -3.84
N SER A 269 11.22 12.95 -2.98
CA SER A 269 9.79 13.19 -2.73
C SER A 269 9.01 13.51 -4.00
N VAL A 270 9.54 14.43 -4.82
CA VAL A 270 8.92 14.81 -6.10
C VAL A 270 8.80 13.60 -7.02
N LEU A 271 9.85 12.79 -7.16
CA LEU A 271 9.80 11.58 -7.98
C LEU A 271 8.82 10.53 -7.43
N VAL A 272 8.75 10.34 -6.11
CA VAL A 272 7.77 9.43 -5.48
C VAL A 272 6.35 9.85 -5.82
N VAL A 273 6.02 11.14 -5.72
CA VAL A 273 4.69 11.66 -6.07
C VAL A 273 4.41 11.45 -7.56
N LEU A 274 5.34 11.81 -8.44
CA LEU A 274 5.17 11.64 -9.88
C LEU A 274 4.97 10.16 -10.27
N LEU A 275 5.77 9.25 -9.70
CA LEU A 275 5.64 7.82 -9.95
C LEU A 275 4.32 7.25 -9.40
N ALA A 276 3.90 7.65 -8.20
CA ALA A 276 2.64 7.23 -7.62
C ALA A 276 1.44 7.68 -8.48
N VAL A 277 1.45 8.94 -8.94
CA VAL A 277 0.43 9.48 -9.86
C VAL A 277 0.43 8.72 -11.19
N LEU A 278 1.61 8.52 -11.79
CA LEU A 278 1.75 7.80 -13.06
C LEU A 278 1.22 6.38 -12.96
N VAL A 279 1.65 5.61 -11.95
CA VAL A 279 1.21 4.22 -11.74
C VAL A 279 -0.30 4.16 -11.48
N THR A 280 -0.83 5.06 -10.66
CA THR A 280 -2.27 5.15 -10.39
C THR A 280 -3.06 5.47 -11.67
N PHE A 281 -2.59 6.42 -12.48
CA PHE A 281 -3.20 6.77 -13.76
C PHE A 281 -3.19 5.58 -14.75
N LEU A 282 -2.08 4.86 -14.86
CA LEU A 282 -1.98 3.67 -15.71
C LEU A 282 -2.97 2.58 -15.27
N ILE A 283 -3.07 2.34 -13.96
CA ILE A 283 -4.04 1.38 -13.40
C ILE A 283 -5.47 1.81 -13.72
N GLN A 284 -5.82 3.08 -13.49
CA GLN A 284 -7.16 3.58 -13.83
C GLN A 284 -7.49 3.40 -15.31
N ARG A 285 -6.52 3.64 -16.19
CA ARG A 285 -6.71 3.47 -17.64
C ARG A 285 -6.94 2.01 -18.04
N ILE A 286 -6.22 1.07 -17.38
CA ILE A 286 -6.40 -0.37 -17.60
C ILE A 286 -7.81 -0.80 -17.17
N PHE A 287 -8.24 -0.38 -15.97
CA PHE A 287 -9.58 -0.72 -15.46
C PHE A 287 -10.70 -0.11 -16.30
N LYS A 288 -10.57 1.14 -16.74
CA LYS A 288 -11.56 1.79 -17.61
C LYS A 288 -11.76 1.02 -18.91
N LYS A 289 -10.67 0.61 -19.58
CA LYS A 289 -10.75 -0.19 -20.80
C LYS A 289 -11.43 -1.55 -20.56
N SER A 290 -11.21 -2.16 -19.38
CA SER A 290 -11.87 -3.42 -19.01
C SER A 290 -13.37 -3.25 -18.77
N GLN A 291 -13.84 -2.10 -18.26
CA GLN A 291 -15.25 -1.82 -18.02
C GLN A 291 -16.04 -1.52 -19.31
N GLU A 292 -15.38 -1.04 -20.36
CA GLU A 292 -16.00 -0.76 -21.68
C GLU A 292 -16.26 -2.05 -22.49
N HIS A 293 -15.72 -3.19 -22.06
CA HIS A 293 -15.90 -4.50 -22.72
C HIS A 293 -16.97 -5.39 -22.06
N PHE A 294 -17.61 -4.93 -20.99
CA PHE A 294 -18.72 -5.57 -20.29
C PHE A 294 -19.95 -4.67 -20.24
#